data_e43f8a6ef507bce01bd2b236336b85e4
#
_entry.id   e43f8a6ef507bce01bd2b236336b85e4
#
_cell.length_a   1.000
_cell.length_b   1.000
_cell.length_c   1.000
_cell.angle_alpha   90.00
_cell.angle_beta   90.00
_cell.angle_gamma   90.00
#
_symmetry.space_group_name_H-M   'P 1'
#
loop_
_entity.id
_entity.type
_entity.pdbx_description
1 polymer ?
#
loop_
_entity_poly.entity_id
_entity_poly.type
_entity_poly.pdbx_seq_one_letter_code
_entity_poly.pdbx_strand_id
1 'polypeptide(L)'
;IASANDDKNILNQFVNVIELAVYEKKFKNLKFEIKYYDNHQELKNFLNTTNKKGKIFIGPINSLDTEVINYYCNTGSIFFSFSSNKKLANQCTYLVNFFPENELKEVFDFFPTNSKVAILYPENNYGYSINNIIDEIANQSNSVIVNRASYKDDMTNVREAIKELGKYELRKYELNRQKKILASKKDEQSKKRLQRLEKFKTTKDLDFTHILIADYGIRLLQVVPLLPYYDIDPNIVKFVGTGVWDDPAFFYEPS
;
A
#
# COMPACT_ATOMS: atom_id res chain seq x y z
N ILE A 1 -3.08 26.50 0.48
CA ILE A 1 -2.67 26.54 1.90
C ILE A 1 -1.81 25.31 2.22
N ALA A 2 -0.69 25.52 2.89
CA ALA A 2 0.28 24.47 3.20
C ALA A 2 0.86 24.68 4.59
N SER A 3 1.11 23.57 5.32
CA SER A 3 1.80 23.64 6.61
C SER A 3 3.29 23.91 6.38
N ALA A 4 3.90 24.74 7.20
CA ALA A 4 5.34 24.96 7.17
C ALA A 4 6.13 23.71 7.59
N ASN A 5 5.45 22.74 8.20
CA ASN A 5 6.00 21.44 8.59
C ASN A 5 5.89 20.38 7.46
N ASP A 6 5.17 20.67 6.36
CA ASP A 6 5.10 19.79 5.21
C ASP A 6 6.46 19.76 4.48
N ASP A 7 6.73 18.65 3.79
CA ASP A 7 7.97 18.55 2.99
C ASP A 7 8.00 19.62 1.90
N LYS A 8 9.02 20.48 1.97
CA LYS A 8 9.19 21.61 1.04
C LYS A 8 9.33 21.16 -0.42
N ASN A 9 9.89 19.99 -0.69
CA ASN A 9 10.01 19.48 -2.05
C ASN A 9 8.65 19.12 -2.61
N ILE A 10 7.80 18.46 -1.81
CA ILE A 10 6.42 18.13 -2.17
C ILE A 10 5.63 19.42 -2.41
N LEU A 11 5.72 20.38 -1.49
CA LEU A 11 5.02 21.67 -1.64
C LEU A 11 5.43 22.40 -2.92
N ASN A 12 6.73 22.47 -3.22
CA ASN A 12 7.21 23.10 -4.44
C ASN A 12 6.71 22.39 -5.71
N GLN A 13 6.64 21.07 -5.70
CA GLN A 13 6.06 20.31 -6.82
C GLN A 13 4.59 20.66 -7.03
N PHE A 14 3.78 20.72 -5.96
CA PHE A 14 2.38 21.14 -6.07
C PHE A 14 2.25 22.56 -6.63
N VAL A 15 3.05 23.51 -6.14
CA VAL A 15 3.04 24.89 -6.63
C VAL A 15 3.40 24.94 -8.11
N ASN A 16 4.47 24.27 -8.52
CA ASN A 16 4.92 24.23 -9.91
C ASN A 16 3.85 23.65 -10.84
N VAL A 17 3.15 22.58 -10.41
CA VAL A 17 2.07 21.98 -11.20
C VAL A 17 0.88 22.94 -11.34
N ILE A 18 0.52 23.66 -10.27
CA ILE A 18 -0.57 24.66 -10.33
C ILE A 18 -0.17 25.81 -11.25
N GLU A 19 1.04 26.33 -11.14
CA GLU A 19 1.54 27.40 -12.00
C GLU A 19 1.57 26.99 -13.48
N LEU A 20 2.05 25.78 -13.76
CA LEU A 20 2.05 25.21 -15.11
C LEU A 20 0.62 25.11 -15.66
N ALA A 21 -0.32 24.59 -14.89
CA ALA A 21 -1.72 24.45 -15.30
C ALA A 21 -2.37 25.82 -15.59
N VAL A 22 -2.10 26.83 -14.78
CA VAL A 22 -2.58 28.19 -14.99
C VAL A 22 -1.97 28.80 -16.27
N TYR A 23 -0.69 28.56 -16.51
CA TYR A 23 0.01 29.03 -17.69
C TYR A 23 -0.52 28.37 -18.97
N GLU A 24 -0.62 27.05 -18.99
CA GLU A 24 -1.11 26.28 -20.16
C GLU A 24 -2.55 26.63 -20.52
N LYS A 25 -3.42 26.75 -19.53
CA LYS A 25 -4.85 27.05 -19.73
C LYS A 25 -5.13 28.54 -19.96
N LYS A 26 -4.11 29.41 -19.87
CA LYS A 26 -4.19 30.86 -20.10
C LYS A 26 -5.30 31.54 -19.29
N PHE A 27 -5.48 31.15 -18.04
CA PHE A 27 -6.46 31.77 -17.16
C PHE A 27 -6.08 33.23 -16.86
N LYS A 28 -6.79 34.18 -17.48
CA LYS A 28 -6.50 35.63 -17.34
C LYS A 28 -6.99 36.24 -16.04
N ASN A 29 -7.99 35.64 -15.38
CA ASN A 29 -8.69 36.21 -14.23
C ASN A 29 -8.45 35.43 -12.93
N LEU A 30 -7.53 34.49 -12.91
CA LEU A 30 -7.17 33.73 -11.73
C LEU A 30 -6.02 34.44 -11.00
N LYS A 31 -6.26 34.76 -9.73
CA LYS A 31 -5.19 35.17 -8.80
C LYS A 31 -5.10 34.11 -7.73
N PHE A 32 -3.92 33.57 -7.52
CA PHE A 32 -3.68 32.68 -6.40
C PHE A 32 -2.56 33.19 -5.52
N GLU A 33 -2.67 32.88 -4.26
CA GLU A 33 -1.75 33.26 -3.19
C GLU A 33 -1.36 32.01 -2.43
N ILE A 34 -0.08 31.82 -2.20
CA ILE A 34 0.43 30.73 -1.38
C ILE A 34 0.47 31.21 0.05
N LYS A 35 -0.22 30.50 0.95
CA LYS A 35 -0.21 30.79 2.37
C LYS A 35 0.37 29.61 3.14
N TYR A 36 1.45 29.87 3.86
CA TYR A 36 2.01 28.95 4.84
C TYR A 36 1.48 29.25 6.25
N TYR A 37 1.39 28.22 7.07
CA TYR A 37 1.05 28.32 8.48
C TYR A 37 1.88 27.32 9.30
N ASP A 38 2.22 27.67 10.52
CA ASP A 38 3.06 26.85 11.40
C ASP A 38 2.24 25.93 12.33
N ASN A 39 0.99 26.32 12.60
CA ASN A 39 0.11 25.59 13.52
C ASN A 39 -1.37 25.80 13.20
N HIS A 40 -2.23 24.99 13.81
CA HIS A 40 -3.69 25.04 13.60
C HIS A 40 -4.31 26.39 13.96
N GLN A 41 -3.73 27.14 14.92
CA GLN A 41 -4.27 28.43 15.30
C GLN A 41 -4.04 29.47 14.20
N GLU A 42 -2.90 29.46 13.56
CA GLU A 42 -2.62 30.31 12.40
C GLU A 42 -3.48 29.97 11.21
N LEU A 43 -3.69 28.66 10.94
CA LEU A 43 -4.61 28.21 9.91
C LEU A 43 -6.03 28.74 10.17
N LYS A 44 -6.54 28.63 11.41
CA LYS A 44 -7.84 29.17 11.82
C LYS A 44 -7.92 30.69 11.64
N ASN A 45 -6.90 31.42 12.09
CA ASN A 45 -6.85 32.89 11.95
C ASN A 45 -6.85 33.31 10.48
N PHE A 46 -6.08 32.62 9.65
CA PHE A 46 -6.08 32.85 8.20
C PHE A 46 -7.45 32.59 7.59
N LEU A 47 -8.08 31.47 7.90
CA LEU A 47 -9.41 31.13 7.37
C LEU A 47 -10.48 32.10 7.85
N ASN A 48 -10.46 32.54 9.10
CA ASN A 48 -11.38 33.55 9.63
C ASN A 48 -11.32 34.88 8.87
N THR A 49 -10.13 35.28 8.41
CA THR A 49 -9.92 36.52 7.68
C THR A 49 -10.17 36.40 6.18
N THR A 50 -9.90 35.26 5.60
CA THR A 50 -9.90 35.06 4.14
C THR A 50 -11.02 34.17 3.62
N ASN A 51 -11.66 33.37 4.48
CA ASN A 51 -12.70 32.44 4.08
C ASN A 51 -14.01 33.19 3.77
N LYS A 52 -14.19 33.54 2.51
CA LYS A 52 -15.35 34.27 1.99
C LYS A 52 -15.98 33.48 0.85
N LYS A 53 -17.29 33.74 0.65
CA LYS A 53 -18.04 33.11 -0.45
C LYS A 53 -17.30 33.20 -1.80
N GLY A 54 -17.20 32.06 -2.50
CA GLY A 54 -16.57 31.98 -3.80
C GLY A 54 -15.03 31.83 -3.77
N LYS A 55 -14.43 31.60 -2.61
CA LYS A 55 -13.01 31.26 -2.51
C LYS A 55 -12.81 29.75 -2.73
N ILE A 56 -11.73 29.42 -3.45
CA ILE A 56 -11.24 28.06 -3.63
C ILE A 56 -9.91 27.95 -2.92
N PHE A 57 -9.78 26.94 -2.07
CA PHE A 57 -8.55 26.64 -1.36
C PHE A 57 -8.00 25.29 -1.85
N ILE A 58 -6.71 25.24 -2.16
CA ILE A 58 -5.97 24.03 -2.52
C ILE A 58 -5.07 23.70 -1.32
N GLY A 59 -5.16 22.48 -0.80
CA GLY A 59 -4.63 22.07 0.48
C GLY A 59 -5.69 22.13 1.60
N PRO A 60 -5.37 21.68 2.79
CA PRO A 60 -4.08 21.16 3.26
C PRO A 60 -3.75 19.75 2.72
N ILE A 61 -2.51 19.29 3.02
CA ILE A 61 -2.04 17.97 2.60
C ILE A 61 -2.45 16.90 3.62
N ASN A 62 -2.33 17.20 4.90
CA ASN A 62 -2.55 16.20 5.96
C ASN A 62 -4.00 16.18 6.47
N SER A 63 -4.35 15.08 7.15
CA SER A 63 -5.71 14.84 7.63
C SER A 63 -6.10 15.72 8.82
N LEU A 64 -5.16 16.03 9.73
CA LEU A 64 -5.45 16.85 10.92
C LEU A 64 -5.83 18.27 10.54
N ASP A 65 -5.12 18.86 9.58
CA ASP A 65 -5.45 20.19 9.08
C ASP A 65 -6.73 20.18 8.24
N THR A 66 -7.02 19.04 7.57
CA THR A 66 -8.31 18.86 6.87
C THR A 66 -9.49 18.85 7.82
N GLU A 67 -9.34 18.28 9.01
CA GLU A 67 -10.37 18.40 10.06
C GLU A 67 -10.62 19.86 10.44
N VAL A 68 -9.57 20.66 10.54
CA VAL A 68 -9.71 22.10 10.87
C VAL A 68 -10.50 22.84 9.80
N ILE A 69 -10.20 22.63 8.50
CA ILE A 69 -10.92 23.35 7.43
C ILE A 69 -12.39 22.95 7.33
N ASN A 70 -12.76 21.75 7.75
CA ASN A 70 -14.14 21.28 7.72
C ASN A 70 -15.10 22.13 8.56
N TYR A 71 -14.60 22.81 9.60
CA TYR A 71 -15.40 23.77 10.38
C TYR A 71 -15.79 25.02 9.58
N TYR A 72 -15.16 25.25 8.43
CA TYR A 72 -15.36 26.44 7.60
C TYR A 72 -16.25 26.18 6.37
N CYS A 73 -16.87 25.01 6.26
CA CYS A 73 -17.74 24.64 5.14
C CYS A 73 -18.93 25.57 4.90
N ASN A 74 -19.47 26.17 5.96
CA ASN A 74 -20.70 26.98 5.87
C ASN A 74 -20.50 28.39 5.27
N THR A 75 -19.28 28.72 4.85
CA THR A 75 -18.92 30.05 4.35
C THR A 75 -19.09 30.22 2.84
N GLY A 76 -19.38 29.12 2.12
CA GLY A 76 -19.49 29.11 0.66
C GLY A 76 -18.14 29.05 -0.05
N SER A 77 -17.07 28.70 0.65
CA SER A 77 -15.77 28.35 0.10
C SER A 77 -15.69 26.85 -0.24
N ILE A 78 -14.81 26.50 -1.15
CA ILE A 78 -14.53 25.12 -1.56
C ILE A 78 -13.08 24.81 -1.21
N PHE A 79 -12.83 23.62 -0.67
CA PHE A 79 -11.53 23.13 -0.29
C PHE A 79 -11.19 21.86 -1.10
N PHE A 80 -10.03 21.86 -1.76
CA PHE A 80 -9.43 20.67 -2.35
C PHE A 80 -8.30 20.21 -1.44
N SER A 81 -8.56 19.21 -0.59
CA SER A 81 -7.57 18.66 0.33
C SER A 81 -6.93 17.40 -0.25
N PHE A 82 -5.68 17.15 0.14
CA PHE A 82 -4.92 15.94 -0.24
C PHE A 82 -4.90 14.89 0.89
N SER A 83 -5.79 15.02 1.86
CA SER A 83 -5.95 14.01 2.92
C SER A 83 -6.32 12.64 2.34
N SER A 84 -5.71 11.59 2.89
CA SER A 84 -6.07 10.19 2.58
C SER A 84 -7.24 9.66 3.40
N ASN A 85 -7.75 10.43 4.35
CA ASN A 85 -8.90 10.03 5.18
C ASN A 85 -10.23 10.40 4.51
N LYS A 86 -10.87 9.41 3.86
CA LYS A 86 -12.16 9.58 3.15
C LYS A 86 -13.28 10.17 4.01
N LYS A 87 -13.25 9.94 5.32
CA LYS A 87 -14.28 10.42 6.24
C LYS A 87 -14.31 11.95 6.35
N LEU A 88 -13.26 12.62 5.90
CA LEU A 88 -13.16 14.08 5.92
C LEU A 88 -13.80 14.76 4.70
N ALA A 89 -14.19 14.00 3.69
CA ALA A 89 -14.94 14.53 2.56
C ALA A 89 -16.33 15.00 3.02
N ASN A 90 -16.74 16.17 2.56
CA ASN A 90 -18.06 16.72 2.83
C ASN A 90 -18.52 17.64 1.69
N GLN A 91 -19.61 18.39 1.87
CA GLN A 91 -20.19 19.24 0.84
C GLN A 91 -19.30 20.38 0.34
N CYS A 92 -18.25 20.76 1.06
CA CYS A 92 -17.31 21.81 0.67
C CYS A 92 -15.85 21.33 0.60
N THR A 93 -15.54 20.17 1.14
CA THR A 93 -14.20 19.60 1.15
C THR A 93 -14.14 18.39 0.23
N TYR A 94 -13.47 18.57 -0.89
CA TYR A 94 -13.20 17.55 -1.89
C TYR A 94 -11.80 16.99 -1.66
N LEU A 95 -11.70 15.66 -1.57
CA LEU A 95 -10.41 15.00 -1.39
C LEU A 95 -9.83 14.64 -2.75
N VAL A 96 -8.62 15.11 -3.00
CA VAL A 96 -7.83 14.84 -4.21
C VAL A 96 -6.67 13.93 -3.82
N ASN A 97 -6.95 12.64 -3.76
CA ASN A 97 -5.96 11.64 -3.37
C ASN A 97 -6.30 10.28 -3.97
N PHE A 98 -5.31 9.41 -4.06
CA PHE A 98 -5.53 7.99 -4.28
C PHE A 98 -5.87 7.33 -2.94
N PHE A 99 -6.94 6.56 -2.92
CA PHE A 99 -7.41 5.92 -1.71
C PHE A 99 -7.07 4.44 -1.76
N PRO A 100 -6.30 3.93 -0.79
CA PRO A 100 -5.92 2.52 -0.76
C PRO A 100 -7.10 1.56 -0.86
N GLU A 101 -8.26 1.94 -0.31
CA GLU A 101 -9.48 1.13 -0.39
C GLU A 101 -9.96 0.92 -1.82
N ASN A 102 -9.90 1.96 -2.66
CA ASN A 102 -10.31 1.86 -4.05
C ASN A 102 -9.35 0.97 -4.84
N GLU A 103 -8.04 1.19 -4.66
CA GLU A 103 -7.01 0.40 -5.32
C GLU A 103 -7.08 -1.07 -4.93
N LEU A 104 -7.21 -1.36 -3.63
CA LEU A 104 -7.35 -2.72 -3.14
C LEU A 104 -8.62 -3.38 -3.68
N LYS A 105 -9.73 -2.66 -3.74
CA LYS A 105 -10.96 -3.17 -4.32
C LYS A 105 -10.74 -3.59 -5.77
N GLU A 106 -10.15 -2.73 -6.59
CA GLU A 106 -9.83 -3.06 -7.99
C GLU A 106 -8.92 -4.30 -8.08
N VAL A 107 -7.89 -4.38 -7.24
CA VAL A 107 -6.99 -5.55 -7.19
C VAL A 107 -7.76 -6.83 -6.84
N PHE A 108 -8.63 -6.77 -5.83
CA PHE A 108 -9.40 -7.95 -5.40
C PHE A 108 -10.50 -8.35 -6.36
N ASP A 109 -11.06 -7.41 -7.13
CA ASP A 109 -12.06 -7.70 -8.16
C ASP A 109 -11.47 -8.51 -9.34
N PHE A 110 -10.14 -8.51 -9.52
CA PHE A 110 -9.44 -9.38 -10.47
C PHE A 110 -9.21 -10.81 -9.94
N PHE A 111 -9.42 -11.06 -8.65
CA PHE A 111 -9.16 -12.39 -8.11
C PHE A 111 -10.31 -13.36 -8.42
N PRO A 112 -10.00 -14.63 -8.69
CA PRO A 112 -11.04 -15.67 -8.73
C PRO A 112 -11.82 -15.73 -7.41
N THR A 113 -13.09 -16.06 -7.49
CA THR A 113 -13.94 -16.26 -6.30
C THR A 113 -13.32 -17.29 -5.35
N ASN A 114 -13.40 -17.03 -4.06
CA ASN A 114 -12.79 -17.84 -2.99
C ASN A 114 -11.25 -17.87 -3.02
N SER A 115 -10.62 -16.83 -3.56
CA SER A 115 -9.17 -16.70 -3.48
C SER A 115 -8.70 -16.61 -2.03
N LYS A 116 -7.63 -17.34 -1.74
CA LYS A 116 -6.95 -17.29 -0.45
C LYS A 116 -5.76 -16.35 -0.57
N VAL A 117 -5.75 -15.30 0.24
CA VAL A 117 -4.77 -14.22 0.15
C VAL A 117 -3.94 -14.18 1.41
N ALA A 118 -2.62 -14.08 1.24
CA ALA A 118 -1.71 -13.71 2.31
C ALA A 118 -1.36 -12.22 2.21
N ILE A 119 -1.08 -11.57 3.31
CA ILE A 119 -0.59 -10.19 3.33
C ILE A 119 0.75 -10.09 4.02
N LEU A 120 1.69 -9.40 3.36
CA LEU A 120 3.00 -9.01 3.89
C LEU A 120 3.08 -7.49 3.91
N TYR A 121 3.37 -6.89 5.07
CA TYR A 121 3.37 -5.45 5.20
C TYR A 121 4.44 -4.94 6.19
N PRO A 122 5.00 -3.72 5.98
CA PRO A 122 5.90 -3.08 6.92
C PRO A 122 5.14 -2.52 8.13
N GLU A 123 5.79 -2.45 9.28
CA GLU A 123 5.30 -1.84 10.51
C GLU A 123 5.44 -0.31 10.44
N ASN A 124 4.73 0.30 9.49
CA ASN A 124 4.62 1.74 9.31
C ASN A 124 3.18 2.15 9.00
N ASN A 125 2.93 3.45 8.88
CA ASN A 125 1.59 4.00 8.66
C ASN A 125 0.89 3.42 7.42
N TYR A 126 1.63 3.19 6.33
CA TYR A 126 1.07 2.63 5.10
C TYR A 126 0.68 1.16 5.28
N GLY A 127 1.59 0.34 5.80
CA GLY A 127 1.33 -1.08 6.03
C GLY A 127 0.16 -1.30 6.99
N TYR A 128 0.09 -0.54 8.07
CA TYR A 128 -1.04 -0.60 9.00
C TYR A 128 -2.35 -0.14 8.37
N SER A 129 -2.33 0.91 7.54
CA SER A 129 -3.54 1.36 6.82
C SER A 129 -4.11 0.26 5.94
N ILE A 130 -3.25 -0.41 5.15
CA ILE A 130 -3.66 -1.53 4.30
C ILE A 130 -4.19 -2.69 5.15
N ASN A 131 -3.46 -3.09 6.19
CA ASN A 131 -3.85 -4.20 7.05
C ASN A 131 -5.21 -4.00 7.74
N ASN A 132 -5.55 -2.75 8.08
CA ASN A 132 -6.80 -2.44 8.77
C ASN A 132 -8.05 -2.52 7.88
N ILE A 133 -7.89 -2.32 6.58
CA ILE A 133 -9.02 -2.26 5.63
C ILE A 133 -9.18 -3.54 4.81
N ILE A 134 -8.13 -4.38 4.75
CA ILE A 134 -8.07 -5.50 3.80
C ILE A 134 -9.14 -6.57 4.05
N ASP A 135 -9.55 -6.80 5.29
CA ASP A 135 -10.57 -7.81 5.61
C ASP A 135 -11.93 -7.43 5.03
N GLU A 136 -12.30 -6.17 5.16
CA GLU A 136 -13.56 -5.68 4.61
C GLU A 136 -13.56 -5.82 3.09
N ILE A 137 -12.47 -5.43 2.43
CA ILE A 137 -12.35 -5.50 0.98
C ILE A 137 -12.33 -6.96 0.49
N ALA A 138 -11.58 -7.83 1.15
CA ALA A 138 -11.53 -9.25 0.81
C ALA A 138 -12.93 -9.90 0.92
N ASN A 139 -13.69 -9.59 1.97
CA ASN A 139 -15.04 -10.09 2.15
C ASN A 139 -16.00 -9.59 1.06
N GLN A 140 -15.89 -8.32 0.65
CA GLN A 140 -16.70 -7.75 -0.45
C GLN A 140 -16.44 -8.44 -1.79
N SER A 141 -15.20 -8.91 -2.02
CA SER A 141 -14.77 -9.60 -3.25
C SER A 141 -14.80 -11.13 -3.12
N ASN A 142 -15.47 -11.68 -2.11
CA ASN A 142 -15.52 -13.13 -1.84
C ASN A 142 -14.13 -13.80 -1.78
N SER A 143 -13.16 -13.11 -1.23
CA SER A 143 -11.81 -13.61 -0.96
C SER A 143 -11.58 -13.72 0.55
N VAL A 144 -10.59 -14.49 0.98
CA VAL A 144 -10.29 -14.70 2.40
C VAL A 144 -8.82 -14.42 2.68
N ILE A 145 -8.56 -13.60 3.69
CA ILE A 145 -7.20 -13.42 4.20
C ILE A 145 -6.85 -14.58 5.13
N VAL A 146 -5.92 -15.43 4.70
CA VAL A 146 -5.56 -16.65 5.42
C VAL A 146 -4.30 -16.50 6.26
N ASN A 147 -3.33 -15.70 5.82
CA ASN A 147 -2.07 -15.48 6.53
C ASN A 147 -1.71 -14.00 6.53
N ARG A 148 -1.06 -13.56 7.62
CA ARG A 148 -0.52 -12.21 7.78
C ARG A 148 0.87 -12.27 8.38
N ALA A 149 1.76 -11.45 7.88
CA ALA A 149 3.04 -11.19 8.52
C ALA A 149 3.42 -9.72 8.36
N SER A 150 3.94 -9.13 9.42
CA SER A 150 4.54 -7.80 9.39
C SER A 150 6.05 -7.89 9.54
N TYR A 151 6.74 -6.90 9.05
CA TYR A 151 8.17 -6.73 9.27
C TYR A 151 8.47 -5.29 9.66
N LYS A 152 9.52 -5.11 10.44
CA LYS A 152 9.96 -3.80 10.93
C LYS A 152 10.25 -2.86 9.77
N ASP A 153 10.00 -1.58 9.98
CA ASP A 153 10.22 -0.56 8.95
C ASP A 153 11.69 -0.46 8.49
N ASP A 154 12.64 -0.82 9.35
CA ASP A 154 14.06 -0.96 9.01
C ASP A 154 14.43 -2.27 8.28
N MET A 155 13.43 -3.12 7.97
CA MET A 155 13.54 -4.41 7.27
C MET A 155 14.41 -5.47 7.97
N THR A 156 14.84 -5.26 9.22
CA THR A 156 15.77 -6.18 9.91
C THR A 156 15.23 -7.59 10.10
N ASN A 157 13.89 -7.77 10.15
CA ASN A 157 13.24 -9.07 10.34
C ASN A 157 12.39 -9.54 9.13
N VAL A 158 12.57 -8.96 7.95
CA VAL A 158 11.78 -9.30 6.76
C VAL A 158 11.87 -10.78 6.38
N ARG A 159 13.04 -11.39 6.58
CA ARG A 159 13.26 -12.82 6.30
C ARG A 159 12.44 -13.73 7.21
N GLU A 160 12.37 -13.37 8.48
CA GLU A 160 11.55 -14.08 9.48
C GLU A 160 10.06 -13.95 9.17
N ALA A 161 9.61 -12.73 8.83
CA ALA A 161 8.24 -12.49 8.43
C ALA A 161 7.83 -13.32 7.19
N ILE A 162 8.68 -13.42 6.18
CA ILE A 162 8.42 -14.24 4.98
C ILE A 162 8.38 -15.74 5.31
N LYS A 163 9.28 -16.22 6.17
CA LYS A 163 9.26 -17.62 6.63
C LYS A 163 7.98 -17.95 7.38
N GLU A 164 7.54 -17.06 8.25
CA GLU A 164 6.31 -17.21 9.02
C GLU A 164 5.10 -17.21 8.07
N LEU A 165 4.99 -16.22 7.19
CA LEU A 165 3.93 -16.11 6.19
C LEU A 165 3.75 -17.38 5.37
N GLY A 166 4.86 -17.90 4.84
CA GLY A 166 4.89 -19.10 4.01
C GLY A 166 4.96 -20.40 4.82
N LYS A 167 4.93 -20.36 6.16
CA LYS A 167 5.10 -21.54 7.03
C LYS A 167 6.31 -22.40 6.64
N TYR A 168 7.44 -21.73 6.34
CA TYR A 168 8.62 -22.36 5.74
C TYR A 168 9.14 -23.53 6.56
N GLU A 169 9.32 -23.36 7.86
CA GLU A 169 9.89 -24.41 8.72
C GLU A 169 8.93 -25.62 8.83
N LEU A 170 7.62 -25.39 8.88
CA LEU A 170 6.62 -26.46 8.87
C LEU A 170 6.67 -27.26 7.55
N ARG A 171 6.68 -26.57 6.41
CA ARG A 171 6.77 -27.21 5.08
C ARG A 171 8.09 -27.99 4.91
N LYS A 172 9.18 -27.45 5.45
CA LYS A 172 10.48 -28.13 5.46
C LYS A 172 10.46 -29.40 6.32
N TYR A 173 9.87 -29.31 7.51
CA TYR A 173 9.69 -30.45 8.39
C TYR A 173 8.83 -31.54 7.72
N GLU A 174 7.70 -31.18 7.12
CA GLU A 174 6.82 -32.12 6.42
C GLU A 174 7.53 -32.81 5.22
N LEU A 175 8.30 -32.07 4.44
CA LEU A 175 9.10 -32.65 3.36
C LEU A 175 10.11 -33.65 3.90
N ASN A 176 10.83 -33.31 4.95
CA ASN A 176 11.80 -34.21 5.56
C ASN A 176 11.14 -35.45 6.14
N ARG A 177 9.97 -35.32 6.72
CA ARG A 177 9.14 -36.46 7.20
C ARG A 177 8.76 -37.37 6.03
N GLN A 178 8.27 -36.80 4.92
CA GLN A 178 7.93 -37.57 3.72
C GLN A 178 9.16 -38.30 3.13
N LYS A 179 10.31 -37.63 3.05
CA LYS A 179 11.57 -38.25 2.58
C LYS A 179 11.95 -39.45 3.47
N LYS A 180 11.88 -39.32 4.79
CA LYS A 180 12.18 -40.42 5.72
C LYS A 180 11.24 -41.63 5.51
N ILE A 181 9.93 -41.39 5.35
CA ILE A 181 8.95 -42.43 5.10
C ILE A 181 9.24 -43.14 3.77
N LEU A 182 9.54 -42.39 2.72
CA LEU A 182 9.87 -42.98 1.41
C LEU A 182 11.18 -43.76 1.42
N ALA A 183 12.20 -43.28 2.15
CA ALA A 183 13.47 -43.96 2.31
C ALA A 183 13.34 -45.33 3.03
N SER A 184 12.37 -45.47 3.93
CA SER A 184 12.11 -46.73 4.64
C SER A 184 11.42 -47.78 3.74
N LYS A 185 10.82 -47.40 2.62
CA LYS A 185 10.18 -48.26 1.66
C LYS A 185 11.19 -48.81 0.61
N LYS A 186 11.10 -50.10 0.30
CA LYS A 186 12.04 -50.76 -0.61
C LYS A 186 11.58 -50.81 -2.08
N ASP A 187 10.34 -50.37 -2.35
CA ASP A 187 9.75 -50.42 -3.69
C ASP A 187 10.31 -49.34 -4.63
N GLU A 188 10.35 -49.64 -5.91
CA GLU A 188 10.91 -48.76 -6.96
C GLU A 188 10.12 -47.43 -7.12
N GLN A 189 8.83 -47.44 -6.85
CA GLN A 189 8.00 -46.22 -6.95
C GLN A 189 8.40 -45.24 -5.85
N SER A 190 8.59 -45.72 -4.64
CA SER A 190 9.02 -44.89 -3.48
C SER A 190 10.42 -44.31 -3.72
N LYS A 191 11.35 -45.09 -4.29
CA LYS A 191 12.69 -44.60 -4.66
C LYS A 191 12.62 -43.48 -5.70
N LYS A 192 11.86 -43.66 -6.77
CA LYS A 192 11.68 -42.61 -7.80
C LYS A 192 11.04 -41.34 -7.23
N ARG A 193 10.06 -41.49 -6.31
CA ARG A 193 9.42 -40.35 -5.64
C ARG A 193 10.42 -39.64 -4.72
N LEU A 194 11.22 -40.38 -3.96
CA LEU A 194 12.26 -39.81 -3.09
C LEU A 194 13.26 -38.98 -3.93
N GLN A 195 13.79 -39.50 -5.03
CA GLN A 195 14.70 -38.75 -5.91
C GLN A 195 14.11 -37.45 -6.43
N ARG A 196 12.79 -37.41 -6.71
CA ARG A 196 12.12 -36.19 -7.11
C ARG A 196 12.04 -35.18 -5.94
N LEU A 197 11.76 -35.66 -4.73
CA LEU A 197 11.64 -34.81 -3.55
C LEU A 197 13.00 -34.28 -3.05
N GLU A 198 14.11 -34.92 -3.36
CA GLU A 198 15.46 -34.47 -2.99
C GLU A 198 15.80 -33.11 -3.56
N LYS A 199 15.21 -32.74 -4.70
CA LYS A 199 15.42 -31.46 -5.36
C LYS A 199 14.74 -30.27 -4.65
N PHE A 200 13.87 -30.52 -3.70
CA PHE A 200 13.07 -29.49 -3.00
C PHE A 200 13.58 -29.25 -1.59
N LYS A 201 13.46 -27.98 -1.15
CA LYS A 201 13.80 -27.56 0.21
C LYS A 201 12.59 -27.65 1.14
N THR A 202 11.37 -27.41 0.62
CA THR A 202 10.09 -27.51 1.34
C THR A 202 9.05 -28.23 0.49
N THR A 203 7.89 -28.58 1.09
CA THR A 203 6.72 -28.93 0.27
C THR A 203 6.24 -27.68 -0.47
N LYS A 204 5.61 -27.89 -1.64
CA LYS A 204 5.05 -26.77 -2.44
C LYS A 204 3.65 -26.34 -1.96
N ASP A 205 3.16 -26.96 -0.90
CA ASP A 205 1.81 -26.73 -0.39
C ASP A 205 1.76 -25.41 0.39
N LEU A 206 1.31 -24.36 -0.27
CA LEU A 206 0.97 -23.09 0.34
C LEU A 206 -0.55 -23.02 0.52
N ASP A 207 -1.00 -22.43 1.60
CA ASP A 207 -2.41 -22.29 1.91
C ASP A 207 -3.05 -21.03 1.32
N PHE A 208 -2.31 -20.28 0.51
CA PHE A 208 -2.77 -19.11 -0.23
C PHE A 208 -2.38 -19.18 -1.72
N THR A 209 -3.17 -18.52 -2.54
CA THR A 209 -2.99 -18.42 -4.00
C THR A 209 -2.48 -17.06 -4.44
N HIS A 210 -2.65 -16.05 -3.61
CA HIS A 210 -2.22 -14.67 -3.84
C HIS A 210 -1.48 -14.15 -2.62
N ILE A 211 -0.51 -13.27 -2.84
CA ILE A 211 0.15 -12.53 -1.77
C ILE A 211 0.10 -11.04 -2.12
N LEU A 212 -0.54 -10.27 -1.25
CA LEU A 212 -0.48 -8.81 -1.29
C LEU A 212 0.73 -8.35 -0.50
N ILE A 213 1.62 -7.60 -1.17
CA ILE A 213 2.79 -7.00 -0.53
C ILE A 213 2.54 -5.49 -0.45
N ALA A 214 2.24 -5.03 0.76
CA ALA A 214 1.87 -3.65 1.03
C ALA A 214 3.10 -2.79 1.32
N ASP A 215 4.03 -2.71 0.37
CA ASP A 215 5.22 -1.86 0.45
C ASP A 215 5.46 -1.15 -0.90
N TYR A 216 6.44 -0.28 -0.98
CA TYR A 216 6.68 0.58 -2.14
C TYR A 216 8.17 0.87 -2.39
N GLY A 217 8.46 1.38 -3.58
CA GLY A 217 9.79 1.85 -3.97
C GLY A 217 10.86 0.78 -3.91
N ILE A 218 12.09 1.19 -3.63
CA ILE A 218 13.28 0.33 -3.59
C ILE A 218 13.19 -0.81 -2.57
N ARG A 219 12.32 -0.69 -1.57
CA ARG A 219 12.09 -1.74 -0.57
C ARG A 219 11.52 -3.01 -1.20
N LEU A 220 10.64 -2.87 -2.18
CA LEU A 220 10.08 -4.01 -2.92
C LEU A 220 11.16 -4.82 -3.64
N LEU A 221 12.19 -4.16 -4.19
CA LEU A 221 13.33 -4.83 -4.83
C LEU A 221 14.11 -5.73 -3.84
N GLN A 222 14.01 -5.45 -2.55
CA GLN A 222 14.63 -6.28 -1.51
C GLN A 222 13.69 -7.38 -1.00
N VAL A 223 12.38 -7.11 -0.92
CA VAL A 223 11.36 -8.04 -0.39
C VAL A 223 11.01 -9.12 -1.42
N VAL A 224 10.69 -8.71 -2.65
CA VAL A 224 10.14 -9.61 -3.67
C VAL A 224 11.08 -10.79 -3.99
N PRO A 225 12.40 -10.62 -4.16
CA PRO A 225 13.31 -11.75 -4.42
C PRO A 225 13.44 -12.73 -3.24
N LEU A 226 13.12 -12.32 -2.02
CA LEU A 226 13.17 -13.21 -0.86
C LEU A 226 12.02 -14.23 -0.86
N LEU A 227 10.90 -13.92 -1.47
CA LEU A 227 9.75 -14.83 -1.53
C LEU A 227 10.10 -16.17 -2.21
N PRO A 228 10.59 -16.21 -3.47
CA PRO A 228 11.01 -17.46 -4.10
C PRO A 228 12.22 -18.09 -3.40
N TYR A 229 13.09 -17.31 -2.76
CA TYR A 229 14.19 -17.86 -1.95
C TYR A 229 13.68 -18.74 -0.79
N TYR A 230 12.50 -18.42 -0.22
CA TYR A 230 11.81 -19.21 0.80
C TYR A 230 10.67 -20.08 0.23
N ASP A 231 10.79 -20.48 -1.05
CA ASP A 231 9.87 -21.37 -1.74
C ASP A 231 8.41 -20.85 -1.79
N ILE A 232 8.21 -19.53 -1.89
CA ILE A 232 6.96 -18.91 -2.31
C ILE A 232 7.13 -18.58 -3.80
N ASP A 233 6.75 -19.54 -4.64
CA ASP A 233 7.04 -19.51 -6.07
C ASP A 233 6.04 -18.63 -6.83
N PRO A 234 6.47 -17.59 -7.59
CA PRO A 234 5.58 -16.71 -8.35
C PRO A 234 4.82 -17.43 -9.49
N ASN A 235 5.26 -18.62 -9.89
CA ASN A 235 4.50 -19.45 -10.83
C ASN A 235 3.28 -20.13 -10.19
N ILE A 236 3.24 -20.23 -8.87
CA ILE A 236 2.17 -20.87 -8.10
C ILE A 236 1.31 -19.81 -7.39
N VAL A 237 1.94 -18.83 -6.77
CA VAL A 237 1.31 -17.76 -6.02
C VAL A 237 1.42 -16.45 -6.79
N LYS A 238 0.32 -15.76 -7.01
CA LYS A 238 0.35 -14.45 -7.67
C LYS A 238 0.77 -13.37 -6.66
N PHE A 239 1.81 -12.61 -7.02
CA PHE A 239 2.26 -11.46 -6.26
C PHE A 239 1.52 -10.23 -6.74
N VAL A 240 0.94 -9.50 -5.82
CA VAL A 240 0.14 -8.32 -6.11
C VAL A 240 0.51 -7.17 -5.16
N GLY A 241 0.32 -5.96 -5.64
CA GLY A 241 0.49 -4.73 -4.89
C GLY A 241 -0.56 -3.71 -5.27
N THR A 242 -0.44 -2.52 -4.73
CA THR A 242 -1.24 -1.35 -5.11
C THR A 242 -0.51 -0.52 -6.16
N GLY A 243 -1.12 0.59 -6.61
CA GLY A 243 -0.51 1.50 -7.61
C GLY A 243 0.85 2.06 -7.22
N VAL A 244 1.24 2.00 -5.94
CA VAL A 244 2.60 2.39 -5.50
C VAL A 244 3.70 1.43 -5.97
N TRP A 245 3.34 0.31 -6.61
CA TRP A 245 4.28 -0.56 -7.30
C TRP A 245 4.68 -0.04 -8.69
N ASP A 246 3.95 0.92 -9.24
CA ASP A 246 4.32 1.61 -10.50
C ASP A 246 5.42 2.64 -10.22
N ASP A 247 6.59 2.14 -9.87
CA ASP A 247 7.78 2.93 -9.53
C ASP A 247 8.85 2.73 -10.62
N PRO A 248 9.41 3.83 -11.16
CA PRO A 248 10.50 3.76 -12.15
C PRO A 248 11.67 2.87 -11.73
N ALA A 249 11.96 2.72 -10.44
CA ALA A 249 13.02 1.86 -9.94
C ALA A 249 12.89 0.40 -10.42
N PHE A 250 11.66 -0.10 -10.63
CA PHE A 250 11.44 -1.45 -11.16
C PHE A 250 11.83 -1.63 -12.62
N PHE A 251 11.85 -0.54 -13.39
CA PHE A 251 12.08 -0.58 -14.84
C PHE A 251 13.51 -0.24 -15.23
N TYR A 252 14.27 0.39 -14.34
CA TYR A 252 15.60 0.93 -14.65
C TYR A 252 16.75 0.31 -13.85
N GLU A 253 16.48 -0.59 -12.91
CA GLU A 253 17.58 -1.32 -12.28
C GLU A 253 18.19 -2.33 -13.28
N PRO A 254 19.51 -2.26 -13.53
CA PRO A 254 20.19 -3.27 -14.33
C PRO A 254 20.13 -4.60 -13.59
N SER A 255 19.58 -5.58 -14.27
CA SER A 255 19.53 -7.00 -13.88
C SER A 255 20.91 -7.60 -13.69
#